data_14f3313901a495e976b56db82f4b8c19
#
_entry.id   14f3313901a495e976b56db82f4b8c19
#
_cell.length_a   1.000
_cell.length_b   1.000
_cell.length_c   1.000
_cell.angle_alpha   90.00
_cell.angle_beta   90.00
_cell.angle_gamma   90.00
#
_symmetry.space_group_name_H-M   'P 1'
#
loop_
_entity.id
_entity.type
_entity.pdbx_description
1 polymer ?
#
loop_
_entity_poly.entity_id
_entity_poly.type
_entity_poly.pdbx_seq_one_letter_code
_entity_poly.pdbx_strand_id
1 'polypeptide(L)'
;MEILTLKRPDISFSDEIRSYRQEFLDAGSPLNGCGPLADMEDPAEWVAHTVRFEKGDDIPEDMVPSTQFIYVRESDGKILGTIQIRHSFTPFLETYGGHIGYSIRPSERRKGYAKQVLHDCLPYCKELGLEKIMVSCVDTNVASRKTILTNGGVYDGTVWEPEEQVNFERYWITVE
;
A
#
# COMPACT_ATOMS: atom_id res chain seq x y z
N MET A 1 0.54 -24.58 7.10
CA MET A 1 0.71 -23.10 7.28
C MET A 1 0.78 -22.49 5.90
N GLU A 2 0.00 -21.46 5.64
CA GLU A 2 0.01 -20.74 4.36
C GLU A 2 1.27 -19.86 4.29
N ILE A 3 2.01 -19.97 3.18
CA ILE A 3 3.21 -19.16 2.96
C ILE A 3 2.84 -17.96 2.11
N LEU A 4 3.05 -16.77 2.67
CA LEU A 4 2.79 -15.49 2.04
C LEU A 4 4.10 -14.71 1.91
N THR A 5 4.31 -14.08 0.77
CA THR A 5 5.56 -13.40 0.46
C THR A 5 5.33 -12.03 -0.15
N LEU A 6 6.06 -11.04 0.33
CA LEU A 6 6.19 -9.73 -0.35
C LEU A 6 7.16 -9.88 -1.52
N LYS A 7 6.69 -9.56 -2.72
CA LYS A 7 7.51 -9.56 -3.95
C LYS A 7 7.38 -8.23 -4.67
N ARG A 8 8.46 -7.79 -5.29
CA ARG A 8 8.35 -6.72 -6.27
C ARG A 8 7.58 -7.23 -7.48
N PRO A 9 6.65 -6.44 -8.04
CA PRO A 9 5.94 -6.87 -9.24
C PRO A 9 6.90 -6.96 -10.43
N ASP A 10 6.72 -7.99 -11.24
CA ASP A 10 7.40 -8.18 -12.51
C ASP A 10 6.42 -8.75 -13.56
N ILE A 11 6.86 -8.84 -14.81
CA ILE A 11 6.01 -9.28 -15.92
C ILE A 11 5.53 -10.73 -15.80
N SER A 12 6.17 -11.56 -14.98
CA SER A 12 5.71 -12.94 -14.75
C SER A 12 4.36 -12.99 -13.99
N PHE A 13 4.00 -11.89 -13.30
CA PHE A 13 2.72 -11.73 -12.62
C PHE A 13 1.63 -11.04 -13.47
N SER A 14 1.85 -10.85 -14.78
CA SER A 14 0.96 -10.05 -15.62
C SER A 14 -0.50 -10.49 -15.54
N ASP A 15 -0.79 -11.78 -15.60
CA ASP A 15 -2.15 -12.30 -15.52
C ASP A 15 -2.78 -12.07 -14.16
N GLU A 16 -2.02 -12.24 -13.08
CA GLU A 16 -2.47 -11.99 -11.72
C GLU A 16 -2.66 -10.49 -11.42
N ILE A 17 -1.79 -9.62 -11.94
CA ILE A 17 -1.95 -8.17 -11.85
C ILE A 17 -3.24 -7.73 -12.56
N ARG A 18 -3.48 -8.25 -13.76
CA ARG A 18 -4.69 -7.97 -14.52
C ARG A 18 -5.95 -8.46 -13.79
N SER A 19 -5.91 -9.66 -13.25
CA SER A 19 -6.99 -10.24 -12.43
C SER A 19 -7.24 -9.44 -11.15
N TYR A 20 -6.19 -9.03 -10.46
CA TYR A 20 -6.27 -8.20 -9.25
C TYR A 20 -6.95 -6.85 -9.55
N ARG A 21 -6.49 -6.14 -10.57
CA ARG A 21 -7.09 -4.88 -11.00
C ARG A 21 -8.56 -5.05 -11.36
N GLN A 22 -8.89 -6.04 -12.17
CA GLN A 22 -10.25 -6.27 -12.65
C GLN A 22 -11.23 -6.54 -11.51
N GLU A 23 -10.84 -7.32 -10.53
CA GLU A 23 -11.69 -7.63 -9.37
C GLU A 23 -12.06 -6.36 -8.56
N PHE A 24 -11.14 -5.41 -8.42
CA PHE A 24 -11.43 -4.13 -7.78
C PHE A 24 -12.39 -3.27 -8.61
N LEU A 25 -12.20 -3.22 -9.93
CA LEU A 25 -13.09 -2.49 -10.83
C LEU A 25 -14.51 -3.08 -10.79
N ASP A 26 -14.64 -4.39 -10.85
CA ASP A 26 -15.93 -5.09 -10.80
C ASP A 26 -16.63 -4.87 -9.45
N ALA A 27 -15.88 -4.80 -8.37
CA ALA A 27 -16.40 -4.55 -7.02
C ALA A 27 -16.71 -3.06 -6.74
N GLY A 28 -16.33 -2.15 -7.64
CA GLY A 28 -16.42 -0.71 -7.40
C GLY A 28 -15.61 -0.25 -6.18
N SER A 29 -14.51 -0.95 -5.88
CA SER A 29 -13.66 -0.70 -4.72
C SER A 29 -12.40 0.07 -5.12
N PRO A 30 -11.96 1.08 -4.34
CA PRO A 30 -10.77 1.85 -4.68
C PRO A 30 -9.50 0.99 -4.60
N LEU A 31 -8.64 1.14 -5.59
CA LEU A 31 -7.31 0.53 -5.66
C LEU A 31 -6.30 1.43 -4.94
N ASN A 32 -6.09 1.18 -3.65
CA ASN A 32 -5.11 1.89 -2.84
C ASN A 32 -3.78 1.11 -2.76
N GLY A 33 -2.68 1.82 -2.53
CA GLY A 33 -1.37 1.20 -2.30
C GLY A 33 -0.76 0.52 -3.53
N CYS A 34 -1.14 0.96 -4.71
CA CYS A 34 -0.63 0.43 -5.98
C CYS A 34 -0.47 1.52 -7.05
N GLY A 35 -0.33 2.79 -6.65
CA GLY A 35 -0.16 3.91 -7.57
C GLY A 35 -1.26 3.95 -8.64
N PRO A 36 -0.90 4.12 -9.92
CA PRO A 36 -1.87 4.31 -11.00
C PRO A 36 -2.42 3.02 -11.60
N LEU A 37 -2.37 1.88 -10.89
CA LEU A 37 -2.81 0.59 -11.45
C LEU A 37 -4.25 0.62 -11.99
N ALA A 38 -5.15 1.38 -11.36
CA ALA A 38 -6.53 1.51 -11.81
C ALA A 38 -6.63 2.04 -13.25
N ASP A 39 -5.70 2.93 -13.63
CA ASP A 39 -5.67 3.60 -14.94
C ASP A 39 -4.74 2.91 -15.96
N MET A 40 -4.02 1.88 -15.53
CA MET A 40 -3.08 1.13 -16.39
C MET A 40 -3.62 -0.26 -16.71
N GLU A 41 -4.11 -0.41 -17.94
CA GLU A 41 -4.66 -1.67 -18.42
C GLU A 41 -3.57 -2.72 -18.70
N ASP A 42 -2.43 -2.28 -19.21
CA ASP A 42 -1.28 -3.14 -19.45
C ASP A 42 -0.43 -3.33 -18.18
N PRO A 43 -0.34 -4.54 -17.64
CA PRO A 43 0.50 -4.81 -16.49
C PRO A 43 1.97 -4.43 -16.67
N ALA A 44 2.50 -4.51 -17.89
CA ALA A 44 3.87 -4.14 -18.19
C ALA A 44 4.14 -2.64 -17.96
N GLU A 45 3.17 -1.78 -18.29
CA GLU A 45 3.27 -0.34 -17.99
C GLU A 45 3.32 -0.07 -16.49
N TRP A 46 2.46 -0.75 -15.72
CA TRP A 46 2.47 -0.61 -14.28
C TRP A 46 3.77 -1.12 -13.65
N VAL A 47 4.27 -2.27 -14.09
CA VAL A 47 5.57 -2.81 -13.63
C VAL A 47 6.69 -1.82 -13.91
N ALA A 48 6.76 -1.27 -15.13
CA ALA A 48 7.75 -0.25 -15.49
C ALA A 48 7.65 1.02 -14.61
N HIS A 49 6.41 1.45 -14.32
CA HIS A 49 6.15 2.56 -13.41
C HIS A 49 6.70 2.27 -12.00
N THR A 50 6.46 1.09 -11.46
CA THR A 50 6.94 0.74 -10.10
C THR A 50 8.47 0.73 -10.02
N VAL A 51 9.14 0.23 -11.04
CA VAL A 51 10.62 0.21 -11.13
C VAL A 51 11.18 1.64 -11.16
N ARG A 52 10.58 2.51 -11.98
CA ARG A 52 10.99 3.91 -12.10
C ARG A 52 10.84 4.66 -10.78
N PHE A 53 9.72 4.48 -10.09
CA PHE A 53 9.46 5.14 -8.81
C PHE A 53 10.37 4.64 -7.68
N GLU A 54 10.71 3.36 -7.67
CA GLU A 54 11.66 2.85 -6.67
C GLU A 54 13.06 3.44 -6.84
N LYS A 55 13.52 3.62 -8.09
CA LYS A 55 14.79 4.28 -8.39
C LYS A 55 14.75 5.78 -8.11
N GLY A 56 13.58 6.40 -8.17
CA GLY A 56 13.43 7.85 -8.07
C GLY A 56 13.88 8.60 -9.31
N ASP A 57 14.07 7.90 -10.43
CA ASP A 57 14.51 8.45 -11.69
C ASP A 57 13.32 9.01 -12.46
N ASP A 58 13.44 10.27 -12.91
CA ASP A 58 12.47 10.91 -13.80
C ASP A 58 11.02 10.83 -13.27
N ILE A 59 10.84 11.10 -11.98
CA ILE A 59 9.53 11.20 -11.34
C ILE A 59 9.10 12.68 -11.22
N PRO A 60 7.78 12.98 -11.18
CA PRO A 60 7.29 14.34 -10.98
C PRO A 60 7.83 14.98 -9.70
N GLU A 61 8.08 16.30 -9.73
CA GLU A 61 8.64 17.05 -8.59
C GLU A 61 7.74 17.03 -7.34
N ASP A 62 6.44 16.86 -7.53
CA ASP A 62 5.43 16.78 -6.47
C ASP A 62 5.22 15.34 -5.95
N MET A 63 6.06 14.41 -6.37
CA MET A 63 6.04 13.00 -5.94
C MET A 63 7.34 12.61 -5.27
N VAL A 64 7.33 11.47 -4.60
CA VAL A 64 8.50 10.90 -3.91
C VAL A 64 8.78 9.49 -4.40
N PRO A 65 10.04 9.02 -4.29
CA PRO A 65 10.36 7.62 -4.53
C PRO A 65 9.52 6.71 -3.62
N SER A 66 9.14 5.57 -4.17
CA SER A 66 8.35 4.57 -3.43
C SER A 66 8.68 3.17 -3.90
N THR A 67 8.57 2.21 -3.00
CA THR A 67 8.69 0.79 -3.32
C THR A 67 7.33 0.15 -3.35
N GLN A 68 7.04 -0.58 -4.40
CA GLN A 68 5.81 -1.33 -4.58
C GLN A 68 6.06 -2.81 -4.30
N PHE A 69 5.23 -3.40 -3.43
CA PHE A 69 5.16 -4.84 -3.28
C PHE A 69 3.77 -5.37 -3.65
N ILE A 70 3.76 -6.58 -4.19
CA ILE A 70 2.60 -7.46 -4.25
C ILE A 70 2.73 -8.50 -3.15
N TYR A 71 1.61 -8.86 -2.53
CA TYR A 71 1.55 -9.87 -1.46
C TYR A 71 0.99 -11.16 -2.03
N VAL A 72 1.85 -12.17 -2.15
CA VAL A 72 1.58 -13.38 -2.91
C VAL A 72 1.41 -14.58 -2.00
N ARG A 73 0.37 -15.37 -2.24
CA ARG A 73 0.20 -16.69 -1.67
C ARG A 73 0.98 -17.71 -2.51
N GLU A 74 1.98 -18.34 -1.91
CA GLU A 74 2.91 -19.21 -2.67
C GLU A 74 2.25 -20.48 -3.21
N SER A 75 1.18 -20.98 -2.57
CA SER A 75 0.53 -22.23 -2.96
C SER A 75 -0.13 -22.18 -4.33
N ASP A 76 -0.58 -21.02 -4.77
CA ASP A 76 -1.29 -20.83 -6.04
C ASP A 76 -0.82 -19.59 -6.84
N GLY A 77 0.16 -18.86 -6.34
CA GLY A 77 0.67 -17.64 -6.98
C GLY A 77 -0.28 -16.46 -6.98
N LYS A 78 -1.38 -16.52 -6.21
CA LYS A 78 -2.40 -15.48 -6.19
C LYS A 78 -1.94 -14.23 -5.47
N ILE A 79 -2.13 -13.06 -6.09
CA ILE A 79 -1.93 -11.77 -5.45
C ILE A 79 -3.10 -11.49 -4.51
N LEU A 80 -2.84 -11.46 -3.22
CA LEU A 80 -3.81 -11.20 -2.16
C LEU A 80 -3.97 -9.71 -1.87
N GLY A 81 -2.92 -8.94 -2.08
CA GLY A 81 -2.89 -7.52 -1.80
C GLY A 81 -1.69 -6.82 -2.42
N THR A 82 -1.68 -5.51 -2.25
CA THR A 82 -0.55 -4.65 -2.61
C THR A 82 -0.22 -3.74 -1.45
N ILE A 83 1.04 -3.36 -1.32
CA ILE A 83 1.50 -2.36 -0.37
C ILE A 83 2.58 -1.50 -1.03
N GLN A 84 2.45 -0.19 -0.86
CA GLN A 84 3.40 0.80 -1.33
C GLN A 84 4.03 1.50 -0.14
N ILE A 85 5.35 1.63 -0.17
CA ILE A 85 6.13 2.30 0.87
C ILE A 85 6.79 3.52 0.26
N ARG A 86 6.38 4.71 0.68
CA ARG A 86 6.94 5.98 0.25
C ARG A 86 8.18 6.30 1.07
N HIS A 87 9.26 6.64 0.40
CA HIS A 87 10.58 6.79 1.05
C HIS A 87 10.72 8.11 1.80
N SER A 88 9.93 9.10 1.46
CA SER A 88 9.94 10.44 2.05
C SER A 88 8.56 11.09 1.93
N PHE A 89 8.43 12.35 2.37
CA PHE A 89 7.17 13.07 2.33
C PHE A 89 7.18 14.25 1.36
N THR A 90 6.05 14.41 0.67
CA THR A 90 5.57 15.71 0.20
C THR A 90 4.75 16.37 1.31
N PRO A 91 4.40 17.66 1.24
CA PRO A 91 3.48 18.29 2.19
C PRO A 91 2.15 17.54 2.35
N PHE A 92 1.60 17.01 1.26
CA PHE A 92 0.38 16.19 1.28
C PHE A 92 0.58 14.87 2.06
N LEU A 93 1.67 14.17 1.81
CA LEU A 93 1.97 12.91 2.47
C LEU A 93 2.24 13.10 3.97
N GLU A 94 2.93 14.20 4.33
CA GLU A 94 3.21 14.53 5.72
C GLU A 94 1.93 14.82 6.51
N THR A 95 0.94 15.43 5.86
CA THR A 95 -0.32 15.81 6.48
C THR A 95 -1.36 14.68 6.44
N TYR A 96 -1.54 14.02 5.28
CA TYR A 96 -2.65 13.10 5.02
C TYR A 96 -2.22 11.69 4.65
N GLY A 97 -1.30 11.53 3.70
CA GLY A 97 -1.06 10.23 3.04
C GLY A 97 -0.16 9.27 3.79
N GLY A 98 0.80 9.77 4.55
CA GLY A 98 1.79 8.96 5.26
C GLY A 98 2.75 8.18 4.35
N HIS A 99 3.48 7.25 4.95
CA HIS A 99 4.46 6.38 4.25
C HIS A 99 3.80 5.20 3.53
N ILE A 100 2.65 4.73 3.99
CA ILE A 100 2.08 3.43 3.60
C ILE A 100 0.72 3.62 2.94
N GLY A 101 0.58 3.01 1.76
CA GLY A 101 -0.72 2.71 1.16
C GLY A 101 -0.83 1.21 0.90
N TYR A 102 -1.99 0.61 1.15
CA TYR A 102 -2.21 -0.80 0.89
C TYR A 102 -3.66 -1.08 0.49
N SER A 103 -3.87 -2.22 -0.17
CA SER A 103 -5.19 -2.78 -0.44
C SER A 103 -5.15 -4.29 -0.41
N ILE A 104 -6.30 -4.89 -0.10
CA ILE A 104 -6.48 -6.35 -0.12
C ILE A 104 -7.55 -6.69 -1.16
N ARG A 105 -7.27 -7.70 -1.99
CA ARG A 105 -8.19 -8.23 -3.00
C ARG A 105 -9.58 -8.43 -2.39
N PRO A 106 -10.67 -7.93 -3.00
CA PRO A 106 -11.99 -8.00 -2.42
C PRO A 106 -12.41 -9.40 -1.95
N SER A 107 -12.17 -10.44 -2.76
CA SER A 107 -12.49 -11.84 -2.42
C SER A 107 -11.65 -12.44 -1.29
N GLU A 108 -10.54 -11.78 -0.92
CA GLU A 108 -9.60 -12.24 0.10
C GLU A 108 -9.65 -11.41 1.40
N ARG A 109 -10.60 -10.49 1.51
CA ARG A 109 -10.79 -9.66 2.70
C ARG A 109 -11.31 -10.46 3.90
N ARG A 110 -11.14 -9.90 5.11
CA ARG A 110 -11.58 -10.49 6.39
C ARG A 110 -10.88 -11.79 6.77
N LYS A 111 -9.72 -12.06 6.18
CA LYS A 111 -8.86 -13.22 6.48
C LYS A 111 -7.58 -12.85 7.24
N GLY A 112 -7.42 -11.58 7.63
CA GLY A 112 -6.26 -11.10 8.37
C GLY A 112 -5.08 -10.64 7.51
N TYR A 113 -5.18 -10.67 6.19
CA TYR A 113 -4.06 -10.34 5.29
C TYR A 113 -3.63 -8.89 5.36
N ALA A 114 -4.54 -7.94 5.60
CA ALA A 114 -4.17 -6.54 5.78
C ALA A 114 -3.22 -6.34 6.97
N LYS A 115 -3.54 -6.98 8.10
CA LYS A 115 -2.68 -6.96 9.29
C LYS A 115 -1.31 -7.56 8.98
N GLN A 116 -1.28 -8.67 8.28
CA GLN A 116 -0.06 -9.41 7.99
C GLN A 116 0.83 -8.67 6.98
N VAL A 117 0.27 -8.13 5.90
CA VAL A 117 1.06 -7.39 4.90
C VAL A 117 1.71 -6.14 5.50
N LEU A 118 1.00 -5.43 6.39
CA LEU A 118 1.57 -4.28 7.09
C LEU A 118 2.69 -4.71 8.05
N HIS A 119 2.49 -5.81 8.78
CA HIS A 119 3.55 -6.38 9.64
C HIS A 119 4.78 -6.77 8.83
N ASP A 120 4.59 -7.48 7.73
CA ASP A 120 5.66 -8.06 6.93
C ASP A 120 6.48 -7.01 6.17
N CYS A 121 5.94 -5.80 5.95
CA CYS A 121 6.69 -4.72 5.32
C CYS A 121 7.61 -3.94 6.29
N LEU A 122 7.42 -4.06 7.61
CA LEU A 122 8.20 -3.29 8.60
C LEU A 122 9.72 -3.53 8.51
N PRO A 123 10.21 -4.76 8.34
CA PRO A 123 11.65 -4.98 8.16
C PRO A 123 12.23 -4.20 6.97
N TYR A 124 11.49 -4.11 5.88
CA TYR A 124 11.92 -3.32 4.73
C TYR A 124 11.93 -1.81 5.02
N CYS A 125 10.95 -1.31 5.78
CA CYS A 125 10.97 0.08 6.24
C CYS A 125 12.25 0.39 7.05
N LYS A 126 12.69 -0.56 7.87
CA LYS A 126 13.95 -0.46 8.61
C LYS A 126 15.17 -0.41 7.68
N GLU A 127 15.21 -1.24 6.64
CA GLU A 127 16.27 -1.22 5.62
C GLU A 127 16.35 0.12 4.89
N LEU A 128 15.22 0.80 4.71
CA LEU A 128 15.15 2.17 4.17
C LEU A 128 15.64 3.25 5.14
N GLY A 129 15.96 2.89 6.38
CA GLY A 129 16.39 3.83 7.43
C GLY A 129 15.23 4.56 8.11
N LEU A 130 14.00 4.09 7.97
CA LEU A 130 12.84 4.65 8.64
C LEU A 130 12.72 4.08 10.06
N GLU A 131 12.86 4.92 11.06
CA GLU A 131 12.70 4.53 12.48
C GLU A 131 11.23 4.50 12.90
N LYS A 132 10.41 5.33 12.25
CA LYS A 132 8.97 5.41 12.42
C LYS A 132 8.30 5.59 11.06
N ILE A 133 7.15 4.98 10.91
CA ILE A 133 6.31 5.16 9.72
C ILE A 133 4.96 5.73 10.11
N MET A 134 4.48 6.68 9.32
CA MET A 134 3.12 7.20 9.44
C MET A 134 2.20 6.39 8.54
N VAL A 135 1.10 5.91 9.12
CA VAL A 135 0.01 5.25 8.41
C VAL A 135 -1.27 5.99 8.76
N SER A 136 -2.01 6.37 7.75
CA SER A 136 -3.28 7.07 7.94
C SER A 136 -4.45 6.27 7.38
N CYS A 137 -5.63 6.53 7.88
CA CYS A 137 -6.87 6.01 7.34
C CYS A 137 -8.00 7.02 7.49
N VAL A 138 -8.99 6.94 6.61
CA VAL A 138 -10.23 7.70 6.78
C VAL A 138 -10.91 7.26 8.09
N ASP A 139 -11.44 8.20 8.85
CA ASP A 139 -12.02 7.97 10.19
C ASP A 139 -13.17 6.94 10.21
N THR A 140 -13.85 6.78 9.08
CA THR A 140 -14.90 5.77 8.89
C THR A 140 -14.37 4.37 8.54
N ASN A 141 -13.09 4.25 8.19
CA ASN A 141 -12.47 2.97 7.82
C ASN A 141 -12.01 2.19 9.06
N VAL A 142 -12.96 1.55 9.73
CA VAL A 142 -12.70 0.76 10.95
C VAL A 142 -11.73 -0.39 10.71
N ALA A 143 -11.77 -1.03 9.53
CA ALA A 143 -10.90 -2.15 9.20
C ALA A 143 -9.44 -1.71 9.13
N SER A 144 -9.15 -0.57 8.47
CA SER A 144 -7.81 -0.01 8.40
C SER A 144 -7.31 0.44 9.78
N ARG A 145 -8.15 1.12 10.57
CA ARG A 145 -7.81 1.50 11.95
C ARG A 145 -7.38 0.29 12.77
N LYS A 146 -8.14 -0.79 12.74
CA LYS A 146 -7.80 -2.03 13.48
C LYS A 146 -6.48 -2.63 13.00
N THR A 147 -6.25 -2.65 11.70
CA THR A 147 -4.99 -3.11 11.10
C THR A 147 -3.80 -2.31 11.62
N ILE A 148 -3.90 -0.99 11.65
CA ILE A 148 -2.84 -0.09 12.10
C ILE A 148 -2.58 -0.27 13.60
N LEU A 149 -3.63 -0.26 14.43
CA LEU A 149 -3.52 -0.43 15.89
C LEU A 149 -2.92 -1.79 16.26
N THR A 150 -3.28 -2.85 15.55
CA THR A 150 -2.74 -4.19 15.79
C THR A 150 -1.24 -4.30 15.45
N ASN A 151 -0.74 -3.42 14.60
CA ASN A 151 0.69 -3.30 14.26
C ASN A 151 1.43 -2.25 15.10
N GLY A 152 0.87 -1.86 16.24
CA GLY A 152 1.53 -0.95 17.16
C GLY A 152 1.37 0.53 16.82
N GLY A 153 0.39 0.88 15.98
CA GLY A 153 0.10 2.27 15.64
C GLY A 153 -0.33 3.10 16.85
N VAL A 154 0.29 4.25 17.02
CA VAL A 154 -0.03 5.23 18.06
C VAL A 154 -0.70 6.43 17.40
N TYR A 155 -1.91 6.75 17.87
CA TYR A 155 -2.71 7.85 17.34
C TYR A 155 -2.02 9.21 17.51
N ASP A 156 -1.99 9.99 16.43
CA ASP A 156 -1.34 11.31 16.33
C ASP A 156 -2.27 12.42 15.82
N GLY A 157 -3.56 12.24 15.98
CA GLY A 157 -4.54 13.25 15.61
C GLY A 157 -5.33 12.94 14.34
N THR A 158 -6.34 13.76 14.11
CA THR A 158 -7.24 13.70 12.97
C THR A 158 -7.18 15.01 12.21
N VAL A 159 -7.05 14.95 10.89
CA VAL A 159 -6.97 16.12 10.02
C VAL A 159 -8.05 16.07 8.94
N TRP A 160 -8.67 17.21 8.67
CA TRP A 160 -9.64 17.35 7.61
C TRP A 160 -8.96 17.53 6.26
N GLU A 161 -9.34 16.72 5.28
CA GLU A 161 -8.88 16.85 3.89
C GLU A 161 -10.00 17.46 3.05
N PRO A 162 -9.82 18.69 2.53
CA PRO A 162 -10.92 19.46 1.94
C PRO A 162 -11.32 19.01 0.53
N GLU A 163 -10.44 18.39 -0.25
CA GLU A 163 -10.75 17.96 -1.61
C GLU A 163 -11.64 16.70 -1.60
N GLU A 164 -11.29 15.71 -0.79
CA GLU A 164 -12.09 14.49 -0.63
C GLU A 164 -13.20 14.65 0.41
N GLN A 165 -13.18 15.73 1.20
CA GLN A 165 -14.15 16.00 2.27
C GLN A 165 -14.22 14.88 3.31
N VAL A 166 -13.08 14.42 3.76
CA VAL A 166 -12.95 13.36 4.76
C VAL A 166 -11.98 13.75 5.87
N ASN A 167 -12.12 13.07 7.00
CA ASN A 167 -11.13 13.14 8.07
C ASN A 167 -10.16 11.98 7.95
N PHE A 168 -8.86 12.27 7.99
CA PHE A 168 -7.82 11.25 8.13
C PHE A 168 -7.37 11.17 9.59
N GLU A 169 -7.40 9.97 10.14
CA GLU A 169 -6.72 9.63 11.38
C GLU A 169 -5.28 9.25 11.08
N ARG A 170 -4.35 9.79 11.82
CA ARG A 170 -2.91 9.61 11.67
C ARG A 170 -2.36 8.76 12.80
N TYR A 171 -1.50 7.82 12.46
CA TYR A 171 -0.85 6.91 13.41
C TYR A 171 0.63 6.77 13.10
N TRP A 172 1.45 6.62 14.13
CA TRP A 172 2.87 6.30 14.00
C TRP A 172 3.14 4.89 14.49
N ILE A 173 3.85 4.12 13.67
CA ILE A 173 4.36 2.79 14.03
C ILE A 173 5.88 2.91 14.17
N THR A 174 6.42 2.51 15.32
CA THR A 174 7.87 2.39 15.52
C THR A 174 8.35 1.13 14.81
N VAL A 175 9.42 1.26 14.03
CA VAL A 175 10.03 0.16 13.28
C VAL A 175 11.19 -0.38 14.10
N GLU A 176 11.10 -1.65 14.56
CA GLU A 176 12.09 -2.34 15.38
C GLU A 176 13.09 -3.18 14.57
#